data_2ea3c12099cbdc75f477051072a15aef
#
_entry.id   2ea3c12099cbdc75f477051072a15aef
#
_cell.length_a   1.000
_cell.length_b   1.000
_cell.length_c   1.000
_cell.angle_alpha   90.00
_cell.angle_beta   90.00
_cell.angle_gamma   90.00
#
_symmetry.space_group_name_H-M   'P 1'
#
loop_
_entity.id
_entity.type
_entity.pdbx_description
1 polymer ?
#
loop_
_entity_poly.entity_id
_entity_poly.type
_entity_poly.pdbx_seq_one_letter_code
_entity_poly.pdbx_strand_id
1 'polypeptide(L)'
;MIKEIEEVMDRAVSNGEVAGCNALVIKDGREIAYADSGYRNIEEMTPFDRDTIMRLYSMSKPVTSAAVIMLMDRGLVDMGDEVQRFIPTFKNAHVATPAGRINAVRPITLRDLMNMASGAVYPGNGTAAERQSAALFDEIYSKLGTEDEICTMEVISRIGENDFDFQPGENFKYGTSADILGAVVEAVSGQRFGDFLKKEIFEPLEMHDTDFWVPDDKRNRLADVYETVGNECRFSYTNHLGISYRMDRPPAFESGGAGLCSTLDDYSHFAQMLMNNGNYAGRQILSERAVKFMTNGSLMSWQQKGLDGWDGLSGYTYGNLMRVMKDPSKAIGYGAMGEYGWDGWLGAYFSNDPVNRLTILIGMQKLNAGTWSLTRKIRNMIYKEVR
;
A
#
# COMPACT_ATOMS: atom_id res chain seq x y z
N MET A 1 14.04 23.35 9.27
CA MET A 1 13.29 22.16 8.77
C MET A 1 12.57 22.43 7.46
N ILE A 2 11.49 23.26 7.41
CA ILE A 2 10.69 23.44 6.16
C ILE A 2 11.60 23.86 4.99
N LYS A 3 12.36 24.93 5.11
CA LYS A 3 13.28 25.41 4.07
C LYS A 3 14.27 24.36 3.60
N GLU A 4 14.80 23.53 4.48
CA GLU A 4 15.75 22.46 4.12
C GLU A 4 15.05 21.33 3.35
N ILE A 5 13.78 21.02 3.67
CA ILE A 5 12.95 20.05 2.93
C ILE A 5 12.67 20.61 1.53
N GLU A 6 12.22 21.87 1.41
CA GLU A 6 11.99 22.56 0.14
C GLU A 6 13.25 22.55 -0.73
N GLU A 7 14.41 22.91 -0.19
CA GLU A 7 15.68 22.89 -0.93
C GLU A 7 16.08 21.51 -1.47
N VAL A 8 15.74 20.43 -0.75
CA VAL A 8 15.98 19.06 -1.20
C VAL A 8 15.00 18.68 -2.32
N MET A 9 13.72 19.07 -2.17
CA MET A 9 12.69 18.83 -3.16
C MET A 9 12.95 19.62 -4.46
N ASP A 10 13.25 20.92 -4.34
CA ASP A 10 13.57 21.80 -5.48
C ASP A 10 14.76 21.30 -6.29
N ARG A 11 15.79 20.80 -5.61
CA ARG A 11 16.92 20.18 -6.30
C ARG A 11 16.53 18.93 -7.06
N ALA A 12 15.68 18.08 -6.49
CA ALA A 12 15.24 16.87 -7.15
C ALA A 12 14.39 17.19 -8.40
N VAL A 13 13.50 18.19 -8.31
CA VAL A 13 12.71 18.69 -9.44
C VAL A 13 13.62 19.32 -10.50
N SER A 14 14.52 20.21 -10.12
CA SER A 14 15.45 20.92 -11.03
C SER A 14 16.40 19.97 -11.76
N ASN A 15 16.77 18.85 -11.11
CA ASN A 15 17.59 17.80 -11.70
C ASN A 15 16.79 16.80 -12.57
N GLY A 16 15.46 16.97 -12.70
CA GLY A 16 14.59 16.03 -13.42
C GLY A 16 14.48 14.65 -12.75
N GLU A 17 14.81 14.56 -11.46
CA GLU A 17 14.67 13.32 -10.69
C GLU A 17 13.20 12.98 -10.42
N VAL A 18 12.34 13.98 -10.29
CA VAL A 18 10.89 13.87 -10.07
C VAL A 18 10.17 15.07 -10.69
N ALA A 19 8.95 14.87 -11.19
CA ALA A 19 8.13 15.95 -11.78
C ALA A 19 7.63 16.94 -10.72
N GLY A 20 7.17 16.40 -9.61
CA GLY A 20 6.72 17.15 -8.44
C GLY A 20 6.55 16.22 -7.24
N CYS A 21 6.55 16.83 -6.06
CA CYS A 21 6.38 16.11 -4.80
C CYS A 21 5.89 17.05 -3.70
N ASN A 22 5.28 16.48 -2.67
CA ASN A 22 4.92 17.17 -1.43
C ASN A 22 5.27 16.33 -0.20
N ALA A 23 5.35 16.99 0.96
CA ALA A 23 5.60 16.33 2.24
C ALA A 23 4.79 17.01 3.34
N LEU A 24 4.20 16.20 4.21
CA LEU A 24 3.43 16.63 5.39
C LEU A 24 4.03 15.97 6.63
N VAL A 25 4.33 16.77 7.64
CA VAL A 25 4.94 16.34 8.90
C VAL A 25 4.05 16.71 10.07
N ILE A 26 3.65 15.72 10.86
CA ILE A 26 2.82 15.91 12.05
C ILE A 26 3.61 15.42 13.27
N LYS A 27 3.74 16.28 14.29
CA LYS A 27 4.41 16.00 15.56
C LYS A 27 3.44 16.26 16.70
N ASP A 28 3.31 15.30 17.62
CA ASP A 28 2.39 15.40 18.75
C ASP A 28 0.94 15.74 18.34
N GLY A 29 0.48 15.19 17.20
CA GLY A 29 -0.85 15.44 16.66
C GLY A 29 -1.05 16.81 16.02
N ARG A 30 0.02 17.58 15.79
CA ARG A 30 -0.03 18.89 15.14
C ARG A 30 0.84 18.91 13.89
N GLU A 31 0.34 19.49 12.82
CA GLU A 31 1.16 19.80 11.67
C GLU A 31 2.28 20.77 12.07
N ILE A 32 3.51 20.40 11.76
CA ILE A 32 4.70 21.23 12.02
C ILE A 32 5.41 21.65 10.74
N ALA A 33 5.14 20.98 9.63
CA ALA A 33 5.67 21.33 8.32
C ALA A 33 4.79 20.77 7.20
N TYR A 34 4.60 21.58 6.16
CA TYR A 34 4.17 21.19 4.84
C TYR A 34 5.09 21.84 3.82
N ALA A 35 5.51 21.09 2.82
CA ALA A 35 6.33 21.57 1.72
C ALA A 35 5.89 20.90 0.41
N ASP A 36 5.99 21.61 -0.70
CA ASP A 36 5.76 21.08 -2.03
C ASP A 36 6.75 21.68 -3.04
N SER A 37 6.94 21.00 -4.17
CA SER A 37 7.79 21.48 -5.26
C SER A 37 7.40 20.79 -6.57
N GLY A 38 7.54 21.51 -7.68
CA GLY A 38 7.31 21.03 -9.03
C GLY A 38 5.84 20.91 -9.42
N TYR A 39 5.54 19.99 -10.32
CA TYR A 39 4.27 19.94 -11.02
C TYR A 39 3.60 18.59 -10.92
N ARG A 40 2.25 18.57 -10.72
CA ARG A 40 1.42 17.36 -10.90
C ARG A 40 1.11 17.08 -12.37
N ASN A 41 1.20 18.11 -13.21
CA ASN A 41 1.18 18.02 -14.67
C ASN A 41 2.21 19.01 -15.20
N ILE A 42 3.28 18.50 -15.85
CA ILE A 42 4.38 19.32 -16.39
C ILE A 42 3.92 20.08 -17.62
N GLU A 43 3.13 19.44 -18.49
CA GLU A 43 2.70 19.98 -19.77
C GLU A 43 1.81 21.21 -19.59
N GLU A 44 0.98 21.20 -18.54
CA GLU A 44 0.08 22.30 -18.19
C GLU A 44 0.71 23.23 -17.13
N MET A 45 1.89 22.92 -16.63
CA MET A 45 2.55 23.61 -15.51
C MET A 45 1.65 23.73 -14.27
N THR A 46 0.83 22.71 -14.01
CA THR A 46 -0.06 22.66 -12.86
C THR A 46 0.74 22.25 -11.62
N PRO A 47 0.81 23.07 -10.54
CA PRO A 47 1.64 22.78 -9.38
C PRO A 47 1.29 21.44 -8.70
N PHE A 48 2.29 20.77 -8.14
CA PHE A 48 2.10 19.65 -7.22
C PHE A 48 1.85 20.21 -5.82
N ASP A 49 0.61 20.50 -5.51
CA ASP A 49 0.18 21.22 -4.31
C ASP A 49 -0.48 20.30 -3.26
N ARG A 50 -1.00 20.93 -2.21
CA ARG A 50 -1.65 20.24 -1.09
C ARG A 50 -2.88 19.44 -1.51
N ASP A 51 -3.62 19.94 -2.51
CA ASP A 51 -4.85 19.33 -3.01
C ASP A 51 -4.62 18.21 -4.03
N THR A 52 -3.36 17.92 -4.35
CA THR A 52 -3.00 16.92 -5.34
C THR A 52 -3.45 15.53 -4.91
N ILE A 53 -4.30 14.90 -5.74
CA ILE A 53 -4.71 13.51 -5.58
C ILE A 53 -3.65 12.62 -6.24
N MET A 54 -3.23 11.57 -5.55
CA MET A 54 -2.19 10.65 -5.98
C MET A 54 -2.69 9.22 -6.00
N ARG A 55 -2.21 8.42 -6.95
CA ARG A 55 -2.36 6.97 -6.93
C ARG A 55 -1.46 6.41 -5.84
N LEU A 56 -2.06 5.81 -4.81
CA LEU A 56 -1.32 5.32 -3.64
C LEU A 56 -0.57 4.01 -3.90
N TYR A 57 -1.06 3.22 -4.85
CA TYR A 57 -0.57 1.85 -5.01
C TYR A 57 -0.46 1.12 -3.67
N SER A 58 0.71 0.62 -3.31
CA SER A 58 0.87 -0.22 -2.13
C SER A 58 0.61 0.48 -0.79
N MET A 59 0.51 1.80 -0.75
CA MET A 59 -0.05 2.49 0.43
C MET A 59 -1.55 2.18 0.67
N SER A 60 -2.23 1.49 -0.24
CA SER A 60 -3.57 0.90 0.01
C SER A 60 -3.53 -0.20 1.07
N LYS A 61 -2.41 -0.92 1.20
CA LYS A 61 -2.27 -2.09 2.07
C LYS A 61 -2.53 -1.85 3.56
N PRO A 62 -2.03 -0.75 4.17
CA PRO A 62 -2.37 -0.44 5.57
C PRO A 62 -3.87 -0.23 5.79
N VAL A 63 -4.58 0.35 4.81
CA VAL A 63 -6.03 0.54 4.87
C VAL A 63 -6.75 -0.82 4.79
N THR A 64 -6.33 -1.68 3.86
CA THR A 64 -6.84 -3.06 3.77
C THR A 64 -6.59 -3.85 5.06
N SER A 65 -5.39 -3.70 5.66
CA SER A 65 -5.09 -4.28 6.96
C SER A 65 -6.05 -3.82 8.04
N ALA A 66 -6.32 -2.51 8.11
CA ALA A 66 -7.27 -1.94 9.08
C ALA A 66 -8.69 -2.53 8.90
N ALA A 67 -9.15 -2.71 7.65
CA ALA A 67 -10.45 -3.32 7.37
C ALA A 67 -10.54 -4.76 7.89
N VAL A 68 -9.53 -5.59 7.62
CA VAL A 68 -9.50 -6.99 8.10
C VAL A 68 -9.44 -7.04 9.63
N ILE A 69 -8.60 -6.20 10.25
CA ILE A 69 -8.47 -6.14 11.70
C ILE A 69 -9.74 -5.59 12.36
N MET A 70 -10.47 -4.70 11.70
CA MET A 70 -11.80 -4.25 12.16
C MET A 70 -12.80 -5.41 12.18
N LEU A 71 -12.79 -6.28 11.17
CA LEU A 71 -13.63 -7.50 11.19
C LEU A 71 -13.20 -8.45 12.31
N MET A 72 -11.90 -8.59 12.58
CA MET A 72 -11.39 -9.37 13.70
C MET A 72 -11.82 -8.77 15.04
N ASP A 73 -11.74 -7.46 15.20
CA ASP A 73 -12.16 -6.74 16.43
C ASP A 73 -13.66 -6.89 16.69
N ARG A 74 -14.45 -7.10 15.63
CA ARG A 74 -15.90 -7.43 15.69
C ARG A 74 -16.18 -8.93 15.89
N GLY A 75 -15.15 -9.77 15.95
CA GLY A 75 -15.30 -11.23 16.10
C GLY A 75 -15.85 -11.95 14.86
N LEU A 76 -15.78 -11.34 13.68
CA LEU A 76 -16.28 -11.90 12.43
C LEU A 76 -15.24 -12.76 11.71
N VAL A 77 -13.96 -12.53 11.96
CA VAL A 77 -12.83 -13.31 11.44
C VAL A 77 -11.78 -13.51 12.52
N ASP A 78 -10.93 -14.52 12.35
CA ASP A 78 -9.73 -14.79 13.13
C ASP A 78 -8.51 -14.94 12.21
N MET A 79 -7.32 -14.60 12.70
CA MET A 79 -6.10 -14.71 11.88
C MET A 79 -5.76 -16.17 11.51
N GLY A 80 -6.27 -17.14 12.22
CA GLY A 80 -6.19 -18.57 11.90
C GLY A 80 -7.26 -19.06 10.94
N ASP A 81 -8.25 -18.23 10.60
CA ASP A 81 -9.28 -18.62 9.63
C ASP A 81 -8.67 -18.94 8.27
N GLU A 82 -9.15 -20.03 7.69
CA GLU A 82 -8.72 -20.49 6.37
C GLU A 82 -9.42 -19.68 5.26
N VAL A 83 -8.66 -19.18 4.30
CA VAL A 83 -9.17 -18.37 3.18
C VAL A 83 -10.28 -19.11 2.41
N GLN A 84 -10.17 -20.43 2.29
CA GLN A 84 -11.20 -21.27 1.63
C GLN A 84 -12.61 -21.21 2.26
N ARG A 85 -12.74 -20.73 3.51
CA ARG A 85 -14.05 -20.49 4.14
C ARG A 85 -14.81 -19.34 3.50
N PHE A 86 -14.07 -18.37 2.98
CA PHE A 86 -14.61 -17.15 2.36
C PHE A 86 -14.58 -17.23 0.84
N ILE A 87 -13.55 -17.85 0.28
CA ILE A 87 -13.29 -17.96 -1.16
C ILE A 87 -12.98 -19.44 -1.49
N PRO A 88 -14.00 -20.21 -1.94
CA PRO A 88 -13.89 -21.68 -2.07
C PRO A 88 -12.79 -22.19 -3.00
N THR A 89 -12.35 -21.40 -3.99
CA THR A 89 -11.29 -21.79 -4.94
C THR A 89 -9.95 -22.05 -4.26
N PHE A 90 -9.72 -21.49 -3.07
CA PHE A 90 -8.52 -21.75 -2.27
C PHE A 90 -8.50 -23.12 -1.58
N LYS A 91 -9.57 -23.91 -1.68
CA LYS A 91 -9.68 -25.24 -1.05
C LYS A 91 -8.60 -26.22 -1.54
N ASN A 92 -8.27 -26.15 -2.83
CA ASN A 92 -7.31 -27.04 -3.47
C ASN A 92 -6.04 -26.26 -3.87
N ALA A 93 -5.50 -25.47 -2.95
CA ALA A 93 -4.30 -24.70 -3.21
C ALA A 93 -3.12 -25.61 -3.60
N HIS A 94 -2.39 -25.21 -4.64
CA HIS A 94 -1.24 -25.94 -5.14
C HIS A 94 -0.01 -25.04 -5.14
N VAL A 95 1.16 -25.68 -5.04
CA VAL A 95 2.46 -24.99 -5.08
C VAL A 95 3.23 -25.44 -6.30
N ALA A 96 3.75 -24.48 -7.05
CA ALA A 96 4.65 -24.72 -8.16
C ALA A 96 6.05 -25.12 -7.64
N THR A 97 6.60 -26.23 -8.14
CA THR A 97 7.96 -26.66 -7.84
C THR A 97 8.71 -26.98 -9.13
N PRO A 98 10.05 -27.06 -9.13
CA PRO A 98 10.81 -27.50 -10.30
C PRO A 98 10.41 -28.88 -10.80
N ALA A 99 9.89 -29.74 -9.92
CA ALA A 99 9.45 -31.11 -10.25
C ALA A 99 7.98 -31.15 -10.73
N GLY A 100 7.26 -30.04 -10.73
CA GLY A 100 5.86 -29.93 -11.10
C GLY A 100 5.00 -29.39 -9.95
N ARG A 101 3.70 -29.48 -10.13
CA ARG A 101 2.67 -28.99 -9.20
C ARG A 101 2.44 -29.98 -8.06
N ILE A 102 2.44 -29.49 -6.81
CA ILE A 102 2.13 -30.30 -5.62
C ILE A 102 1.03 -29.64 -4.80
N ASN A 103 0.33 -30.39 -3.96
CA ASN A 103 -0.67 -29.84 -3.05
C ASN A 103 -0.03 -28.98 -1.97
N ALA A 104 -0.71 -27.93 -1.54
CA ALA A 104 -0.37 -27.23 -0.31
C ALA A 104 -0.47 -28.20 0.89
N VAL A 105 0.51 -28.16 1.79
CA VAL A 105 0.56 -29.04 2.97
C VAL A 105 -0.50 -28.69 4.03
N ARG A 106 -1.04 -27.50 3.97
CA ARG A 106 -2.14 -26.99 4.79
C ARG A 106 -2.91 -25.88 4.06
N PRO A 107 -4.12 -25.56 4.48
CA PRO A 107 -4.82 -24.38 3.98
C PRO A 107 -4.06 -23.07 4.23
N ILE A 108 -4.26 -22.10 3.34
CA ILE A 108 -3.79 -20.73 3.50
C ILE A 108 -4.70 -20.02 4.53
N THR A 109 -4.11 -19.33 5.48
CA THR A 109 -4.82 -18.58 6.53
C THR A 109 -4.77 -17.07 6.30
N LEU A 110 -5.64 -16.31 6.99
CA LEU A 110 -5.58 -14.85 6.96
C LEU A 110 -4.23 -14.32 7.48
N ARG A 111 -3.61 -15.01 8.45
CA ARG A 111 -2.26 -14.68 8.93
C ARG A 111 -1.21 -14.78 7.82
N ASP A 112 -1.28 -15.81 6.96
CA ASP A 112 -0.35 -15.97 5.86
C ASP A 112 -0.48 -14.79 4.88
N LEU A 113 -1.70 -14.36 4.58
CA LEU A 113 -1.96 -13.20 3.72
C LEU A 113 -1.46 -11.90 4.35
N MET A 114 -1.77 -11.65 5.62
CA MET A 114 -1.37 -10.44 6.36
C MET A 114 0.15 -10.27 6.44
N ASN A 115 0.89 -11.38 6.39
CA ASN A 115 2.35 -11.39 6.46
C ASN A 115 3.03 -11.61 5.10
N MET A 116 2.31 -11.58 3.96
CA MET A 116 2.86 -11.91 2.64
C MET A 116 3.57 -13.26 2.61
N ALA A 117 3.04 -14.22 3.36
CA ALA A 117 3.57 -15.58 3.51
C ALA A 117 2.66 -16.66 2.91
N SER A 118 1.71 -16.27 2.08
CA SER A 118 0.77 -17.19 1.41
C SER A 118 1.35 -17.90 0.20
N GLY A 119 2.40 -17.34 -0.43
CA GLY A 119 2.91 -17.77 -1.73
C GLY A 119 2.18 -17.17 -2.94
N ALA A 120 1.15 -16.34 -2.73
CA ALA A 120 0.50 -15.59 -3.80
C ALA A 120 1.45 -14.49 -4.33
N VAL A 121 1.60 -14.41 -5.66
CA VAL A 121 2.61 -13.56 -6.29
C VAL A 121 2.00 -12.52 -7.23
N TYR A 122 2.72 -11.43 -7.45
CA TYR A 122 2.44 -10.51 -8.54
C TYR A 122 2.83 -11.10 -9.90
N PRO A 123 2.32 -10.52 -11.02
CA PRO A 123 2.74 -10.85 -12.38
C PRO A 123 4.26 -10.84 -12.54
N GLY A 124 4.81 -11.85 -13.21
CA GLY A 124 6.23 -11.98 -13.48
C GLY A 124 6.54 -13.12 -14.43
N ASN A 125 7.82 -13.41 -14.63
CA ASN A 125 8.27 -14.48 -15.55
C ASN A 125 9.24 -15.49 -14.90
N GLY A 126 9.61 -15.26 -13.64
CA GLY A 126 10.61 -16.06 -12.93
C GLY A 126 10.11 -17.45 -12.55
N THR A 127 8.86 -17.56 -12.07
CA THR A 127 8.27 -18.83 -11.61
C THR A 127 7.03 -19.21 -12.42
N ALA A 128 6.54 -20.44 -12.25
CA ALA A 128 5.27 -20.85 -12.88
C ALA A 128 4.09 -20.08 -12.30
N ALA A 129 4.08 -19.83 -10.99
CA ALA A 129 3.07 -19.02 -10.31
C ALA A 129 3.05 -17.58 -10.85
N GLU A 130 4.21 -16.95 -11.02
CA GLU A 130 4.31 -15.59 -11.59
C GLU A 130 3.78 -15.53 -13.03
N ARG A 131 4.08 -16.53 -13.87
CA ARG A 131 3.56 -16.57 -15.26
C ARG A 131 2.05 -16.78 -15.31
N GLN A 132 1.48 -17.59 -14.42
CA GLN A 132 0.02 -17.74 -14.31
C GLN A 132 -0.63 -16.44 -13.84
N SER A 133 -0.02 -15.77 -12.86
CA SER A 133 -0.44 -14.44 -12.43
C SER A 133 -0.36 -13.44 -13.60
N ALA A 134 0.71 -13.43 -14.39
CA ALA A 134 0.85 -12.55 -15.55
C ALA A 134 -0.26 -12.77 -16.58
N ALA A 135 -0.58 -14.01 -16.91
CA ALA A 135 -1.65 -14.35 -17.86
C ALA A 135 -3.03 -13.84 -17.37
N LEU A 136 -3.31 -13.98 -16.07
CA LEU A 136 -4.54 -13.42 -15.48
C LEU A 136 -4.59 -11.90 -15.57
N PHE A 137 -3.49 -11.22 -15.22
CA PHE A 137 -3.45 -9.76 -15.27
C PHE A 137 -3.46 -9.22 -16.70
N ASP A 138 -2.91 -9.93 -17.69
CA ASP A 138 -3.02 -9.59 -19.10
C ASP A 138 -4.49 -9.61 -19.56
N GLU A 139 -5.27 -10.60 -19.12
CA GLU A 139 -6.71 -10.63 -19.38
C GLU A 139 -7.43 -9.47 -18.70
N ILE A 140 -7.12 -9.16 -17.44
CA ILE A 140 -7.69 -8.01 -16.73
C ILE A 140 -7.39 -6.72 -17.52
N TYR A 141 -6.14 -6.51 -17.96
CA TYR A 141 -5.78 -5.33 -18.76
C TYR A 141 -6.57 -5.22 -20.06
N SER A 142 -6.81 -6.34 -20.75
CA SER A 142 -7.56 -6.35 -22.00
C SER A 142 -9.03 -5.92 -21.84
N LYS A 143 -9.56 -6.03 -20.61
CA LYS A 143 -10.95 -5.71 -20.28
C LYS A 143 -11.13 -4.37 -19.57
N LEU A 144 -10.04 -3.73 -19.14
CA LEU A 144 -10.12 -2.44 -18.46
C LEU A 144 -10.83 -1.39 -19.34
N GLY A 145 -11.79 -0.70 -18.75
CA GLY A 145 -12.57 0.32 -19.44
C GLY A 145 -13.70 -0.22 -20.31
N THR A 146 -13.97 -1.52 -20.31
CA THR A 146 -15.08 -2.16 -21.06
C THR A 146 -16.24 -2.57 -20.12
N GLU A 147 -17.33 -3.08 -20.72
CA GLU A 147 -18.44 -3.68 -19.93
C GLU A 147 -18.09 -5.05 -19.36
N ASP A 148 -17.01 -5.67 -19.86
CA ASP A 148 -16.53 -7.00 -19.44
C ASP A 148 -15.45 -6.95 -18.35
N GLU A 149 -15.29 -5.82 -17.66
CA GLU A 149 -14.36 -5.73 -16.53
C GLU A 149 -14.63 -6.82 -15.50
N ILE A 150 -13.57 -7.44 -14.99
CA ILE A 150 -13.64 -8.56 -14.06
C ILE A 150 -13.74 -8.02 -12.63
N CYS A 151 -14.75 -8.43 -11.86
CA CYS A 151 -14.95 -7.95 -10.50
C CYS A 151 -13.93 -8.55 -9.50
N THR A 152 -13.80 -7.91 -8.34
CA THR A 152 -12.87 -8.31 -7.25
C THR A 152 -12.99 -9.80 -6.94
N MET A 153 -14.18 -10.30 -6.65
CA MET A 153 -14.36 -11.70 -6.27
C MET A 153 -13.95 -12.69 -7.37
N GLU A 154 -14.20 -12.35 -8.63
CA GLU A 154 -13.79 -13.20 -9.76
C GLU A 154 -12.27 -13.18 -9.96
N VAL A 155 -11.62 -12.02 -9.91
CA VAL A 155 -10.14 -11.91 -9.96
C VAL A 155 -9.53 -12.79 -8.87
N ILE A 156 -10.01 -12.68 -7.65
CA ILE A 156 -9.44 -13.40 -6.50
C ILE A 156 -9.76 -14.89 -6.56
N SER A 157 -10.96 -15.27 -7.04
CA SER A 157 -11.27 -16.70 -7.28
C SER A 157 -10.27 -17.35 -8.24
N ARG A 158 -9.90 -16.66 -9.32
CA ARG A 158 -8.90 -17.13 -10.28
C ARG A 158 -7.48 -17.14 -9.70
N ILE A 159 -7.12 -16.20 -8.83
CA ILE A 159 -5.86 -16.28 -8.09
C ILE A 159 -5.81 -17.54 -7.23
N GLY A 160 -6.94 -17.94 -6.62
CA GLY A 160 -7.06 -19.19 -5.84
C GLY A 160 -6.87 -20.46 -6.67
N GLU A 161 -7.11 -20.41 -7.99
CA GLU A 161 -6.91 -21.52 -8.93
C GLU A 161 -5.47 -21.60 -9.46
N ASN A 162 -4.72 -20.51 -9.39
CA ASN A 162 -3.30 -20.45 -9.76
C ASN A 162 -2.44 -21.23 -8.76
N ASP A 163 -1.23 -21.58 -9.17
CA ASP A 163 -0.21 -22.11 -8.28
C ASP A 163 0.34 -21.01 -7.38
N PHE A 164 0.69 -21.38 -6.16
CA PHE A 164 1.43 -20.55 -5.22
C PHE A 164 2.94 -20.84 -5.34
N ASP A 165 3.78 -19.89 -4.97
CA ASP A 165 5.23 -19.96 -5.20
C ASP A 165 5.98 -20.80 -4.16
N PHE A 166 5.36 -21.03 -2.99
CA PHE A 166 5.89 -21.83 -1.88
C PHE A 166 4.76 -22.27 -0.93
N GLN A 167 5.07 -23.20 -0.02
CA GLN A 167 4.10 -23.68 0.97
C GLN A 167 3.62 -22.57 1.91
N PRO A 168 2.33 -22.52 2.29
CA PRO A 168 1.80 -21.50 3.18
C PRO A 168 2.63 -21.37 4.46
N GLY A 169 3.12 -20.16 4.74
CA GLY A 169 3.95 -19.83 5.90
C GLY A 169 5.44 -20.13 5.78
N GLU A 170 5.89 -20.72 4.65
CA GLU A 170 7.28 -21.13 4.47
C GLU A 170 8.24 -19.95 4.26
N ASN A 171 7.81 -18.94 3.53
CA ASN A 171 8.65 -17.81 3.15
C ASN A 171 7.86 -16.49 3.15
N PHE A 172 8.54 -15.37 2.98
CA PHE A 172 7.96 -14.07 2.64
C PHE A 172 8.18 -13.81 1.15
N LYS A 173 7.10 -13.47 0.45
CA LYS A 173 7.16 -12.91 -0.92
C LYS A 173 6.04 -11.93 -1.14
N TYR A 174 6.43 -10.72 -1.49
CA TYR A 174 5.49 -9.64 -1.75
C TYR A 174 4.65 -9.92 -3.00
N GLY A 175 3.32 -9.83 -2.87
CA GLY A 175 2.40 -10.22 -3.93
C GLY A 175 0.96 -9.81 -3.67
N THR A 176 0.01 -10.56 -4.24
CA THR A 176 -1.43 -10.26 -4.27
C THR A 176 -2.18 -10.56 -2.95
N SER A 177 -1.48 -10.86 -1.86
CA SER A 177 -2.12 -11.20 -0.58
C SER A 177 -3.11 -10.15 -0.08
N ALA A 178 -2.82 -8.86 -0.28
CA ALA A 178 -3.73 -7.79 0.14
C ALA A 178 -4.98 -7.69 -0.74
N ASP A 179 -4.88 -8.06 -2.02
CA ASP A 179 -6.03 -8.15 -2.93
C ASP A 179 -6.98 -9.27 -2.48
N ILE A 180 -6.41 -10.42 -2.10
CA ILE A 180 -7.17 -11.55 -1.54
C ILE A 180 -7.89 -11.12 -0.25
N LEU A 181 -7.22 -10.34 0.61
CA LEU A 181 -7.82 -9.82 1.84
C LEU A 181 -8.98 -8.84 1.55
N GLY A 182 -8.89 -8.02 0.50
CA GLY A 182 -10.01 -7.18 0.06
C GLY A 182 -11.26 -8.01 -0.29
N ALA A 183 -11.08 -9.11 -1.03
CA ALA A 183 -12.19 -10.03 -1.32
C ALA A 183 -12.71 -10.76 -0.06
N VAL A 184 -11.86 -11.07 0.91
CA VAL A 184 -12.31 -11.59 2.22
C VAL A 184 -13.21 -10.58 2.93
N VAL A 185 -12.85 -9.27 2.89
CA VAL A 185 -13.71 -8.21 3.45
C VAL A 185 -15.06 -8.19 2.74
N GLU A 186 -15.11 -8.30 1.40
CA GLU A 186 -16.37 -8.40 0.64
C GLU A 186 -17.19 -9.61 1.07
N ALA A 187 -16.58 -10.79 1.14
CA ALA A 187 -17.26 -12.04 1.49
C ALA A 187 -17.86 -12.02 2.90
N VAL A 188 -17.15 -11.41 3.86
CA VAL A 188 -17.58 -11.34 5.27
C VAL A 188 -18.61 -10.24 5.51
N SER A 189 -18.43 -9.08 4.88
CA SER A 189 -19.31 -7.92 5.08
C SER A 189 -20.57 -7.95 4.22
N GLY A 190 -20.56 -8.69 3.10
CA GLY A 190 -21.62 -8.68 2.09
C GLY A 190 -21.70 -7.35 1.31
N GLN A 191 -20.69 -6.51 1.38
CA GLN A 191 -20.57 -5.21 0.70
C GLN A 191 -19.40 -5.26 -0.29
N ARG A 192 -19.43 -4.43 -1.34
CA ARG A 192 -18.22 -4.18 -2.13
C ARG A 192 -17.11 -3.67 -1.22
N PHE A 193 -15.88 -3.98 -1.54
CA PHE A 193 -14.74 -3.58 -0.70
C PHE A 193 -14.63 -2.06 -0.55
N GLY A 194 -14.81 -1.30 -1.63
CA GLY A 194 -14.83 0.16 -1.60
C GLY A 194 -15.97 0.72 -0.75
N ASP A 195 -17.18 0.16 -0.85
CA ASP A 195 -18.32 0.59 -0.04
C ASP A 195 -18.07 0.35 1.46
N PHE A 196 -17.47 -0.79 1.80
CA PHE A 196 -17.05 -1.08 3.18
C PHE A 196 -16.01 -0.07 3.68
N LEU A 197 -14.94 0.19 2.90
CA LEU A 197 -13.90 1.16 3.28
C LEU A 197 -14.47 2.57 3.43
N LYS A 198 -15.31 2.98 2.50
CA LYS A 198 -15.97 4.29 2.55
C LYS A 198 -16.76 4.48 3.83
N LYS A 199 -17.66 3.55 4.12
CA LYS A 199 -18.56 3.61 5.27
C LYS A 199 -17.84 3.49 6.61
N GLU A 200 -16.87 2.57 6.71
CA GLU A 200 -16.28 2.17 7.98
C GLU A 200 -14.97 2.90 8.30
N ILE A 201 -14.30 3.44 7.27
CA ILE A 201 -12.98 4.07 7.42
C ILE A 201 -13.00 5.51 6.86
N PHE A 202 -13.33 5.72 5.57
CA PHE A 202 -13.14 7.02 4.95
C PHE A 202 -14.09 8.10 5.48
N GLU A 203 -15.39 7.84 5.52
CA GLU A 203 -16.37 8.79 6.07
C GLU A 203 -16.11 9.10 7.55
N PRO A 204 -15.90 8.09 8.44
CA PRO A 204 -15.56 8.34 9.83
C PRO A 204 -14.27 9.12 10.07
N LEU A 205 -13.31 9.03 9.15
CA LEU A 205 -12.03 9.74 9.20
C LEU A 205 -12.03 11.03 8.38
N GLU A 206 -13.15 11.42 7.77
CA GLU A 206 -13.26 12.61 6.92
C GLU A 206 -12.28 12.60 5.73
N MET A 207 -12.04 11.42 5.14
CA MET A 207 -11.16 11.21 3.99
C MET A 207 -11.96 11.35 2.70
N HIS A 208 -12.25 12.59 2.30
CA HIS A 208 -13.19 12.89 1.22
C HIS A 208 -12.62 12.74 -0.21
N ASP A 209 -11.30 12.67 -0.33
CA ASP A 209 -10.55 12.52 -1.59
C ASP A 209 -9.91 11.12 -1.73
N THR A 210 -10.33 10.18 -0.88
CA THR A 210 -9.81 8.80 -0.87
C THR A 210 -10.85 7.82 -1.40
N ASP A 211 -10.52 7.14 -2.50
CA ASP A 211 -11.40 6.15 -3.14
C ASP A 211 -10.57 5.29 -4.13
N PHE A 212 -11.22 4.33 -4.80
CA PHE A 212 -10.64 3.54 -5.92
C PHE A 212 -10.70 4.27 -7.26
N TRP A 213 -11.28 5.45 -7.33
CA TRP A 213 -11.43 6.27 -8.53
C TRP A 213 -11.55 7.75 -8.17
N VAL A 214 -11.41 8.61 -9.17
CA VAL A 214 -11.50 10.07 -8.99
C VAL A 214 -12.69 10.60 -9.81
N PRO A 215 -13.72 11.19 -9.18
CA PRO A 215 -14.87 11.75 -9.89
C PRO A 215 -14.49 12.99 -10.73
N ASP A 216 -15.31 13.29 -11.73
CA ASP A 216 -15.00 14.30 -12.76
C ASP A 216 -14.72 15.70 -12.21
N ASP A 217 -15.42 16.09 -11.16
CA ASP A 217 -15.24 17.39 -10.50
C ASP A 217 -13.89 17.53 -9.76
N LYS A 218 -13.21 16.41 -9.49
CA LYS A 218 -11.89 16.34 -8.83
C LYS A 218 -10.77 15.92 -9.78
N ARG A 219 -11.09 15.60 -11.03
CA ARG A 219 -10.16 15.01 -12.02
C ARG A 219 -8.92 15.88 -12.28
N ASN A 220 -9.09 17.19 -12.30
CA ASN A 220 -8.01 18.15 -12.48
C ASN A 220 -6.99 18.17 -11.33
N ARG A 221 -7.29 17.49 -10.23
CA ARG A 221 -6.40 17.35 -9.08
C ARG A 221 -5.58 16.05 -9.11
N LEU A 222 -5.95 15.07 -9.96
CA LEU A 222 -5.22 13.81 -10.10
C LEU A 222 -3.88 14.05 -10.81
N ALA A 223 -2.78 13.75 -10.13
CA ALA A 223 -1.46 13.93 -10.70
C ALA A 223 -1.16 12.93 -11.83
N ASP A 224 -0.48 13.39 -12.86
CA ASP A 224 0.08 12.54 -13.89
C ASP A 224 1.27 11.73 -13.38
N VAL A 225 1.56 10.63 -14.05
CA VAL A 225 2.66 9.75 -13.73
C VAL A 225 3.82 10.01 -14.67
N TYR A 226 5.03 10.07 -14.11
CA TYR A 226 6.23 10.34 -14.87
C TYR A 226 7.30 9.25 -14.67
N GLU A 227 7.99 8.95 -15.75
CA GLU A 227 9.21 8.15 -15.77
C GLU A 227 10.42 9.09 -15.84
N THR A 228 11.47 8.82 -15.09
CA THR A 228 12.74 9.55 -15.21
C THR A 228 13.65 8.84 -16.20
N VAL A 229 14.01 9.53 -17.28
CA VAL A 229 14.95 9.05 -18.30
C VAL A 229 16.13 10.01 -18.38
N GLY A 230 17.28 9.60 -17.86
CA GLY A 230 18.40 10.53 -17.64
C GLY A 230 18.02 11.59 -16.59
N ASN A 231 18.01 12.86 -16.99
CA ASN A 231 17.64 14.01 -16.16
C ASN A 231 16.30 14.64 -16.61
N GLU A 232 15.43 13.87 -17.26
CA GLU A 232 14.15 14.34 -17.76
C GLU A 232 13.01 13.50 -17.23
N CYS A 233 11.93 14.15 -16.80
CA CYS A 233 10.66 13.50 -16.49
C CYS A 233 9.83 13.41 -17.77
N ARG A 234 9.44 12.20 -18.15
CA ARG A 234 8.59 11.93 -19.31
C ARG A 234 7.26 11.37 -18.84
N PHE A 235 6.17 11.88 -19.40
CA PHE A 235 4.83 11.37 -19.14
C PHE A 235 4.73 9.88 -19.45
N SER A 236 4.10 9.12 -18.55
CA SER A 236 3.92 7.68 -18.66
C SER A 236 2.47 7.28 -18.43
N TYR A 237 1.84 6.81 -19.50
CA TYR A 237 0.50 6.22 -19.43
C TYR A 237 0.63 4.71 -19.26
N THR A 238 0.39 4.20 -18.05
CA THR A 238 0.56 2.78 -17.76
C THR A 238 -0.54 2.27 -16.84
N ASN A 239 -1.28 1.25 -17.31
CA ASN A 239 -2.09 0.41 -16.44
C ASN A 239 -1.17 -0.56 -15.70
N HIS A 240 -1.39 -0.75 -14.39
CA HIS A 240 -0.52 -1.62 -13.60
C HIS A 240 -1.31 -2.31 -12.49
N LEU A 241 -1.03 -3.61 -12.23
CA LEU A 241 -1.70 -4.43 -11.22
C LEU A 241 -3.25 -4.42 -11.32
N GLY A 242 -3.78 -4.46 -12.55
CA GLY A 242 -5.22 -4.43 -12.80
C GLY A 242 -5.88 -3.07 -12.61
N ILE A 243 -5.11 -2.01 -12.37
CA ILE A 243 -5.60 -0.66 -12.13
C ILE A 243 -5.50 0.16 -13.41
N SER A 244 -6.61 0.79 -13.79
CA SER A 244 -6.62 1.74 -14.90
C SER A 244 -5.85 3.01 -14.54
N TYR A 245 -4.95 3.46 -15.41
CA TYR A 245 -4.32 4.76 -15.28
C TYR A 245 -5.35 5.89 -15.16
N ARG A 246 -6.46 5.78 -15.85
CA ARG A 246 -7.48 6.83 -15.90
C ARG A 246 -8.19 7.02 -14.56
N MET A 247 -8.47 5.96 -13.80
CA MET A 247 -9.23 6.00 -12.55
C MET A 247 -10.50 6.88 -12.65
N ASP A 248 -11.15 6.89 -13.82
CA ASP A 248 -12.22 7.84 -14.19
C ASP A 248 -13.64 7.31 -13.91
N ARG A 249 -13.74 6.13 -13.31
CA ARG A 249 -14.99 5.50 -12.91
C ARG A 249 -14.72 4.45 -11.81
N PRO A 250 -15.75 4.08 -11.05
CA PRO A 250 -15.64 2.96 -10.12
C PRO A 250 -15.14 1.70 -10.84
N PRO A 251 -13.99 1.12 -10.45
CA PRO A 251 -13.49 -0.09 -11.11
C PRO A 251 -14.30 -1.31 -10.68
N ALA A 252 -14.38 -2.33 -11.54
CA ALA A 252 -14.96 -3.62 -11.15
C ALA A 252 -14.05 -4.38 -10.18
N PHE A 253 -12.72 -4.28 -10.36
CA PHE A 253 -11.70 -4.82 -9.46
C PHE A 253 -11.18 -3.75 -8.50
N GLU A 254 -11.58 -3.83 -7.23
CA GLU A 254 -11.13 -2.95 -6.15
C GLU A 254 -9.91 -3.58 -5.47
N SER A 255 -8.71 -3.28 -5.99
CA SER A 255 -7.46 -3.87 -5.52
C SER A 255 -7.12 -3.42 -4.09
N GLY A 256 -7.21 -4.32 -3.11
CA GLY A 256 -6.78 -4.06 -1.74
C GLY A 256 -5.26 -3.86 -1.61
N GLY A 257 -4.50 -4.29 -2.62
CA GLY A 257 -3.06 -4.15 -2.67
C GLY A 257 -2.56 -2.84 -3.26
N ALA A 258 -3.37 -2.15 -4.10
CA ALA A 258 -2.84 -1.05 -4.91
C ALA A 258 -3.90 -0.05 -5.41
N GLY A 259 -5.20 -0.25 -5.20
CA GLY A 259 -6.25 0.44 -5.93
C GLY A 259 -6.59 1.85 -5.48
N LEU A 260 -6.21 2.27 -4.29
CA LEU A 260 -6.63 3.56 -3.75
C LEU A 260 -5.89 4.75 -4.36
N CYS A 261 -6.59 5.87 -4.47
CA CYS A 261 -6.02 7.21 -4.59
C CYS A 261 -6.37 8.04 -3.36
N SER A 262 -5.58 9.09 -3.08
CA SER A 262 -5.78 9.96 -1.91
C SER A 262 -4.94 11.24 -2.02
N THR A 263 -5.17 12.19 -1.13
CA THR A 263 -4.28 13.31 -0.82
C THR A 263 -3.42 12.99 0.42
N LEU A 264 -2.39 13.79 0.70
CA LEU A 264 -1.65 13.66 1.97
C LEU A 264 -2.51 14.03 3.17
N ASP A 265 -3.40 15.01 3.03
CA ASP A 265 -4.31 15.43 4.11
C ASP A 265 -5.23 14.29 4.52
N ASP A 266 -5.95 13.68 3.58
CA ASP A 266 -6.82 12.55 3.86
C ASP A 266 -6.06 11.38 4.50
N TYR A 267 -4.92 11.00 3.91
CA TYR A 267 -4.12 9.90 4.46
C TYR A 267 -3.56 10.23 5.85
N SER A 268 -3.35 11.51 6.15
CA SER A 268 -2.93 11.96 7.49
C SER A 268 -3.97 11.64 8.56
N HIS A 269 -5.26 11.71 8.25
CA HIS A 269 -6.34 11.34 9.16
C HIS A 269 -6.27 9.85 9.54
N PHE A 270 -6.05 8.97 8.54
CA PHE A 270 -5.80 7.56 8.78
C PHE A 270 -4.54 7.34 9.63
N ALA A 271 -3.44 8.01 9.29
CA ALA A 271 -2.19 7.91 10.03
C ALA A 271 -2.34 8.37 11.49
N GLN A 272 -3.04 9.48 11.73
CA GLN A 272 -3.30 10.00 13.07
C GLN A 272 -4.27 9.13 13.85
N MET A 273 -5.26 8.52 13.22
CA MET A 273 -6.12 7.51 13.85
C MET A 273 -5.27 6.36 14.42
N LEU A 274 -4.34 5.84 13.65
CA LEU A 274 -3.41 4.79 14.13
C LEU A 274 -2.48 5.30 15.23
N MET A 275 -1.92 6.51 15.09
CA MET A 275 -1.05 7.13 16.11
C MET A 275 -1.77 7.36 17.44
N ASN A 276 -3.07 7.61 17.40
CA ASN A 276 -3.93 7.86 18.56
C ASN A 276 -4.67 6.58 19.03
N ASN A 277 -4.06 5.40 18.84
CA ASN A 277 -4.62 4.12 19.30
C ASN A 277 -6.05 3.84 18.81
N GLY A 278 -6.32 4.19 17.56
CA GLY A 278 -7.60 3.93 16.90
C GLY A 278 -8.65 5.03 17.08
N ASN A 279 -8.32 6.12 17.76
CA ASN A 279 -9.24 7.25 17.94
C ASN A 279 -8.95 8.38 16.95
N TYR A 280 -10.00 8.92 16.34
CA TYR A 280 -9.95 10.12 15.51
C TYR A 280 -11.10 11.06 15.89
N ALA A 281 -10.79 12.32 16.18
CA ALA A 281 -11.76 13.36 16.55
C ALA A 281 -12.75 12.93 17.66
N GLY A 282 -12.30 12.13 18.63
CA GLY A 282 -13.12 11.61 19.73
C GLY A 282 -13.94 10.35 19.40
N ARG A 283 -13.86 9.85 18.15
CA ARG A 283 -14.53 8.63 17.70
C ARG A 283 -13.53 7.46 17.67
N GLN A 284 -13.87 6.34 18.31
CA GLN A 284 -13.09 5.12 18.23
C GLN A 284 -13.41 4.36 16.94
N ILE A 285 -12.44 4.22 16.03
CA ILE A 285 -12.57 3.53 14.75
C ILE A 285 -12.10 2.07 14.89
N LEU A 286 -10.95 1.86 15.53
CA LEU A 286 -10.39 0.55 15.89
C LEU A 286 -10.13 0.54 17.39
N SER A 287 -10.23 -0.62 18.04
CA SER A 287 -9.82 -0.71 19.45
C SER A 287 -8.32 -0.46 19.60
N GLU A 288 -7.90 0.01 20.76
CA GLU A 288 -6.47 0.18 21.06
C GLU A 288 -5.68 -1.14 20.86
N ARG A 289 -6.29 -2.27 21.22
CA ARG A 289 -5.69 -3.60 21.03
C ARG A 289 -5.55 -3.96 19.56
N ALA A 290 -6.55 -3.63 18.75
CA ALA A 290 -6.51 -3.81 17.30
C ALA A 290 -5.35 -3.02 16.67
N VAL A 291 -5.20 -1.74 17.03
CA VAL A 291 -4.08 -0.92 16.54
C VAL A 291 -2.73 -1.49 16.99
N LYS A 292 -2.57 -1.84 18.26
CA LYS A 292 -1.33 -2.46 18.77
C LYS A 292 -1.01 -3.77 18.04
N PHE A 293 -2.01 -4.60 17.76
CA PHE A 293 -1.82 -5.81 16.99
C PHE A 293 -1.39 -5.50 15.55
N MET A 294 -2.07 -4.55 14.90
CA MET A 294 -1.78 -4.12 13.54
C MET A 294 -0.36 -3.61 13.37
N THR A 295 0.10 -2.75 14.28
CA THR A 295 1.36 -2.00 14.16
C THR A 295 2.59 -2.71 14.72
N ASN A 296 2.42 -3.89 15.33
CA ASN A 296 3.50 -4.72 15.90
C ASN A 296 3.72 -6.05 15.16
N GLY A 297 3.24 -6.16 13.92
CA GLY A 297 3.45 -7.33 13.10
C GLY A 297 4.94 -7.70 12.97
N SER A 298 5.22 -9.00 12.84
CA SER A 298 6.59 -9.51 12.65
C SER A 298 6.58 -10.81 11.88
N LEU A 299 7.54 -10.95 10.99
CA LEU A 299 7.86 -12.21 10.31
C LEU A 299 8.52 -13.19 11.29
N MET A 300 8.34 -14.47 11.02
CA MET A 300 9.17 -15.51 11.63
C MET A 300 10.61 -15.40 11.08
N SER A 301 11.60 -15.87 11.85
CA SER A 301 13.02 -15.73 11.49
C SER A 301 13.38 -16.36 10.14
N TRP A 302 12.70 -17.42 9.72
CA TRP A 302 12.90 -18.04 8.42
C TRP A 302 12.25 -17.24 7.28
N GLN A 303 11.11 -16.57 7.53
CA GLN A 303 10.43 -15.70 6.55
C GLN A 303 11.20 -14.39 6.35
N GLN A 304 11.85 -13.88 7.39
CA GLN A 304 12.61 -12.62 7.35
C GLN A 304 13.65 -12.59 6.22
N LYS A 305 14.22 -13.75 5.86
CA LYS A 305 15.19 -13.87 4.77
C LYS A 305 14.62 -13.40 3.41
N GLY A 306 13.31 -13.56 3.17
CA GLY A 306 12.66 -13.07 1.97
C GLY A 306 12.56 -11.55 1.91
N LEU A 307 12.52 -10.88 3.08
CA LEU A 307 12.52 -9.42 3.19
C LEU A 307 13.93 -8.83 3.17
N ASP A 308 14.93 -9.54 3.70
CA ASP A 308 16.31 -9.05 3.86
C ASP A 308 16.99 -8.69 2.53
N GLY A 309 16.44 -9.17 1.40
CA GLY A 309 16.90 -8.81 0.05
C GLY A 309 16.44 -7.41 -0.43
N TRP A 310 15.62 -6.70 0.35
CA TRP A 310 15.16 -5.35 0.00
C TRP A 310 16.06 -4.28 0.61
N ASP A 311 16.95 -3.71 -0.19
CA ASP A 311 17.98 -2.75 0.25
C ASP A 311 17.46 -1.60 1.12
N GLY A 312 16.25 -1.12 0.86
CA GLY A 312 15.62 -0.02 1.61
C GLY A 312 15.07 -0.41 2.98
N LEU A 313 14.98 -1.71 3.30
CA LEU A 313 14.29 -2.23 4.48
C LEU A 313 15.19 -2.93 5.50
N SER A 314 16.50 -2.71 5.44
CA SER A 314 17.44 -3.18 6.46
C SER A 314 17.02 -2.66 7.85
N GLY A 315 16.96 -3.54 8.83
CA GLY A 315 16.49 -3.23 10.19
C GLY A 315 14.98 -3.32 10.39
N TYR A 316 14.21 -3.49 9.31
CA TYR A 316 12.77 -3.70 9.39
C TYR A 316 12.40 -5.19 9.34
N THR A 317 11.26 -5.50 9.93
CA THR A 317 10.46 -6.69 9.64
C THR A 317 9.17 -6.28 8.93
N TYR A 318 8.34 -7.27 8.60
CA TYR A 318 7.03 -7.05 7.98
C TYR A 318 5.95 -7.80 8.75
N GLY A 319 4.76 -7.27 8.78
CA GLY A 319 3.59 -7.96 9.31
C GLY A 319 2.35 -7.08 9.27
N ASN A 320 1.21 -7.72 9.15
CA ASN A 320 -0.07 -7.02 9.02
C ASN A 320 -0.05 -5.96 7.90
N LEU A 321 0.55 -6.31 6.75
CA LEU A 321 0.68 -5.48 5.54
C LEU A 321 1.49 -4.18 5.70
N MET A 322 2.35 -4.10 6.72
CA MET A 322 3.25 -2.95 6.95
C MET A 322 4.67 -3.39 7.31
N ARG A 323 5.65 -2.54 7.03
CA ARG A 323 6.98 -2.65 7.63
C ARG A 323 6.94 -2.15 9.08
N VAL A 324 7.77 -2.73 9.92
CA VAL A 324 7.96 -2.32 11.33
C VAL A 324 9.45 -2.31 11.65
N MET A 325 9.99 -1.19 12.13
CA MET A 325 11.40 -1.06 12.53
C MET A 325 11.68 -1.91 13.77
N LYS A 326 12.61 -2.85 13.65
CA LYS A 326 13.06 -3.72 14.75
C LYS A 326 14.51 -3.46 15.20
N ASP A 327 15.35 -2.97 14.30
CA ASP A 327 16.75 -2.70 14.59
C ASP A 327 17.24 -1.44 13.85
N PRO A 328 17.10 -0.24 14.46
CA PRO A 328 17.54 1.00 13.83
C PRO A 328 19.03 1.05 13.52
N SER A 329 19.86 0.22 14.17
CA SER A 329 21.30 0.17 13.93
C SER A 329 21.67 -0.36 12.53
N LYS A 330 20.74 -1.09 11.90
CA LYS A 330 20.90 -1.64 10.54
C LYS A 330 20.27 -0.77 9.47
N ALA A 331 19.47 0.22 9.85
CA ALA A 331 18.73 1.04 8.92
C ALA A 331 19.67 1.94 8.08
N ILE A 332 19.29 2.18 6.82
CA ILE A 332 20.04 3.07 5.91
C ILE A 332 19.64 4.55 6.04
N GLY A 333 18.84 4.90 7.02
CA GLY A 333 18.38 6.26 7.34
C GLY A 333 17.88 6.35 8.77
N TYR A 334 17.58 7.54 9.24
CA TYR A 334 17.09 7.75 10.59
C TYR A 334 15.69 7.13 10.78
N GLY A 335 15.43 6.66 11.99
CA GLY A 335 14.17 6.07 12.41
C GLY A 335 14.26 5.58 13.85
N ALA A 336 13.15 5.25 14.46
CA ALA A 336 13.09 4.71 15.81
C ALA A 336 12.52 3.29 15.81
N MET A 337 12.87 2.53 16.86
CA MET A 337 12.28 1.20 17.07
C MET A 337 10.76 1.30 17.17
N GLY A 338 10.05 0.44 16.45
CA GLY A 338 8.59 0.45 16.39
C GLY A 338 7.99 1.44 15.39
N GLU A 339 8.80 2.20 14.63
CA GLU A 339 8.30 2.93 13.46
C GLU A 339 7.62 1.95 12.51
N TYR A 340 6.43 2.29 12.02
CA TYR A 340 5.66 1.47 11.08
C TYR A 340 5.08 2.29 9.94
N GLY A 341 4.76 1.64 8.85
CA GLY A 341 4.16 2.28 7.68
C GLY A 341 4.36 1.47 6.40
N TRP A 342 4.13 2.10 5.26
CA TRP A 342 4.39 1.51 3.95
C TRP A 342 4.62 2.58 2.89
N ASP A 343 4.92 2.15 1.67
CA ASP A 343 5.11 3.02 0.51
C ASP A 343 4.37 2.50 -0.72
N GLY A 344 4.30 3.31 -1.76
CA GLY A 344 3.67 2.99 -3.04
C GLY A 344 4.66 2.93 -4.19
N TRP A 345 4.34 2.16 -5.20
CA TRP A 345 5.15 2.00 -6.42
C TRP A 345 5.54 3.31 -7.09
N LEU A 346 4.67 4.34 -6.99
CA LEU A 346 4.91 5.67 -7.54
C LEU A 346 5.57 6.64 -6.55
N GLY A 347 6.01 6.17 -5.37
CA GLY A 347 6.75 6.95 -4.39
C GLY A 347 5.93 7.61 -3.30
N ALA A 348 4.62 7.41 -3.25
CA ALA A 348 3.84 7.76 -2.08
C ALA A 348 4.38 7.01 -0.85
N TYR A 349 4.48 7.68 0.29
CA TYR A 349 5.12 7.17 1.49
C TYR A 349 4.39 7.59 2.76
N PHE A 350 4.28 6.66 3.69
CA PHE A 350 3.71 6.85 5.02
C PHE A 350 4.59 6.20 6.08
N SER A 351 4.87 6.93 7.18
CA SER A 351 5.38 6.35 8.42
C SER A 351 4.83 7.05 9.66
N ASN A 352 4.57 6.25 10.68
CA ASN A 352 4.32 6.65 12.05
C ASN A 352 5.46 6.16 12.94
N ASP A 353 6.03 7.07 13.73
CA ASP A 353 7.02 6.80 14.76
C ASP A 353 6.41 7.08 16.15
N PRO A 354 5.94 6.05 16.85
CA PRO A 354 5.31 6.23 18.16
C PRO A 354 6.25 6.75 19.24
N VAL A 355 7.56 6.48 19.14
CA VAL A 355 8.56 6.94 20.12
C VAL A 355 8.70 8.46 20.07
N ASN A 356 8.80 9.00 18.85
CA ASN A 356 8.91 10.43 18.64
C ASN A 356 7.56 11.11 18.44
N ARG A 357 6.43 10.38 18.47
CA ARG A 357 5.08 10.88 18.15
C ARG A 357 5.05 11.65 16.81
N LEU A 358 5.70 11.07 15.81
CA LEU A 358 5.98 11.69 14.51
C LEU A 358 5.30 10.92 13.39
N THR A 359 4.53 11.62 12.57
CA THR A 359 3.99 11.12 11.29
C THR A 359 4.67 11.82 10.15
N ILE A 360 5.13 11.07 9.17
CA ILE A 360 5.72 11.59 7.93
C ILE A 360 4.94 11.01 6.76
N LEU A 361 4.42 11.91 5.92
CA LEU A 361 3.78 11.59 4.66
C LEU A 361 4.54 12.30 3.54
N ILE A 362 4.80 11.59 2.43
CA ILE A 362 5.45 12.13 1.24
C ILE A 362 4.67 11.67 0.02
N GLY A 363 4.40 12.60 -0.88
CA GLY A 363 3.69 12.35 -2.12
C GLY A 363 4.55 12.62 -3.35
N MET A 364 4.43 11.76 -4.35
CA MET A 364 4.97 11.93 -5.70
C MET A 364 4.34 10.91 -6.64
N GLN A 365 4.49 11.11 -7.96
CA GLN A 365 3.97 10.18 -8.97
C GLN A 365 5.07 9.85 -9.98
N LYS A 366 6.11 9.15 -9.50
CA LYS A 366 7.28 8.71 -10.25
C LYS A 366 7.28 7.18 -10.37
N LEU A 367 7.44 6.65 -11.59
CA LEU A 367 7.55 5.20 -11.81
C LEU A 367 8.71 4.57 -11.03
N ASN A 368 8.45 3.40 -10.44
CA ASN A 368 9.44 2.58 -9.74
C ASN A 368 10.14 3.29 -8.58
N ALA A 369 9.49 4.25 -7.93
CA ALA A 369 10.10 5.02 -6.86
C ALA A 369 10.16 4.23 -5.52
N GLY A 370 9.02 3.73 -5.02
CA GLY A 370 8.99 3.12 -3.68
C GLY A 370 9.62 4.04 -2.61
N THR A 371 10.33 3.49 -1.64
CA THR A 371 11.14 4.26 -0.67
C THR A 371 12.54 4.53 -1.22
N TRP A 372 12.65 5.40 -2.19
CA TRP A 372 13.92 5.71 -2.87
C TRP A 372 14.73 6.83 -2.18
N SER A 373 15.80 7.29 -2.84
CA SER A 373 16.77 8.23 -2.27
C SER A 373 16.15 9.55 -1.78
N LEU A 374 15.24 10.17 -2.54
CA LEU A 374 14.60 11.44 -2.16
C LEU A 374 13.77 11.27 -0.88
N THR A 375 12.96 10.23 -0.79
CA THR A 375 12.16 9.91 0.40
C THR A 375 13.04 9.78 1.64
N ARG A 376 14.19 9.08 1.53
CA ARG A 376 15.13 8.94 2.64
C ARG A 376 15.81 10.24 3.02
N LYS A 377 16.17 11.10 2.03
CA LYS A 377 16.75 12.42 2.29
C LYS A 377 15.76 13.32 3.04
N ILE A 378 14.51 13.39 2.60
CA ILE A 378 13.44 14.16 3.28
C ILE A 378 13.27 13.65 4.71
N ARG A 379 13.14 12.34 4.91
CA ARG A 379 13.04 11.75 6.26
C ARG A 379 14.21 12.15 7.16
N ASN A 380 15.45 12.05 6.67
CA ASN A 380 16.62 12.39 7.46
C ASN A 380 16.64 13.87 7.86
N MET A 381 16.16 14.79 7.00
CA MET A 381 16.01 16.20 7.36
C MET A 381 14.98 16.40 8.48
N ILE A 382 13.87 15.68 8.42
CA ILE A 382 12.82 15.73 9.45
C ILE A 382 13.37 15.19 10.78
N TYR A 383 13.97 14.01 10.80
CA TYR A 383 14.52 13.40 12.03
C TYR A 383 15.65 14.20 12.65
N LYS A 384 16.44 14.92 11.87
CA LYS A 384 17.49 15.83 12.37
C LYS A 384 16.93 16.94 13.27
N GLU A 385 15.73 17.42 12.96
CA GLU A 385 15.11 18.57 13.63
C GLU A 385 14.12 18.16 14.76
N VAL A 386 13.61 16.94 14.72
CA VAL A 386 12.67 16.41 15.72
C VAL A 386 13.47 15.89 16.92
N ARG A 387 13.25 16.53 18.08
CA ARG A 387 13.81 16.12 19.38
C ARG A 387 12.78 15.42 20.24
#